data_bec28dc2760cb816bcb3ef2a3f19d9cc
#
_entry.id   bec28dc2760cb816bcb3ef2a3f19d9cc
#
_cell.length_a   1.000
_cell.length_b   1.000
_cell.length_c   1.000
_cell.angle_alpha   90.00
_cell.angle_beta   90.00
_cell.angle_gamma   90.00
#
_symmetry.space_group_name_H-M   'P 1'
#
loop_
_entity.id
_entity.type
_entity.pdbx_description
1 polymer ?
#
loop_
_entity_poly.entity_id
_entity_poly.type
_entity_poly.pdbx_seq_one_letter_code
_entity_poly.pdbx_strand_id
1 'polypeptide(L)'
;LSVDVTAPDGSPDWSLCYDRNVIGDVADYIVFMGYDQNGVSSPKEGTTAGCDWVEANIKKFLGQEGVEASKIILGTPFYTRIWTENNGSVTSKVVNMKNIASNIPDGTKTTWDDSLKQNYAEYEKGGKTYKIWIEDAKSLRCKLELVNTYNLAGAAYWEKDRETDDIWDMVSEVLN
;
A
#
# COMPACT_ATOMS: atom_id res chain seq x y z
N LEU A 1 -20.92 9.32 -7.54
CA LEU A 1 -19.95 8.72 -8.45
C LEU A 1 -18.58 8.68 -7.79
N SER A 2 -17.91 7.49 -7.76
CA SER A 2 -16.49 7.40 -7.37
C SER A 2 -15.66 6.80 -8.51
N VAL A 3 -14.39 7.18 -8.59
CA VAL A 3 -13.45 6.69 -9.60
C VAL A 3 -12.17 6.25 -8.91
N ASP A 4 -11.77 5.00 -9.14
CA ASP A 4 -10.51 4.46 -8.63
C ASP A 4 -9.38 4.84 -9.59
N VAL A 5 -8.32 5.42 -9.05
CA VAL A 5 -7.16 5.87 -9.84
C VAL A 5 -5.84 5.42 -9.20
N THR A 6 -4.84 5.21 -10.03
CA THR A 6 -3.49 4.86 -9.58
C THR A 6 -2.71 6.08 -9.08
N ALA A 7 -1.55 5.83 -8.49
CA ALA A 7 -0.61 6.88 -8.11
C ALA A 7 -0.20 7.75 -9.31
N PRO A 8 -0.04 9.08 -9.15
CA PRO A 8 0.46 9.97 -10.19
C PRO A 8 2.00 9.84 -10.33
N ASP A 9 2.47 8.72 -10.86
CA ASP A 9 3.89 8.40 -11.03
C ASP A 9 4.46 8.72 -12.42
N GLY A 10 3.58 9.13 -13.36
CA GLY A 10 3.96 9.53 -14.72
C GLY A 10 4.15 8.36 -15.69
N SER A 11 3.86 7.12 -15.27
CA SER A 11 3.95 5.97 -16.19
C SER A 11 2.88 6.06 -17.29
N PRO A 12 3.23 5.85 -18.60
CA PRO A 12 2.30 6.04 -19.70
C PRO A 12 1.05 5.16 -19.64
N ASP A 13 1.23 3.89 -19.33
CA ASP A 13 0.15 2.89 -19.41
C ASP A 13 -0.62 2.74 -18.08
N TRP A 14 -0.08 3.24 -16.99
CA TRP A 14 -0.63 3.01 -15.65
C TRP A 14 -1.12 4.29 -14.97
N SER A 15 -0.49 5.42 -15.23
CA SER A 15 -0.77 6.68 -14.55
C SER A 15 -1.31 7.77 -15.48
N LEU A 16 -0.71 7.98 -16.66
CA LEU A 16 -1.08 9.05 -17.57
C LEU A 16 -2.42 8.82 -18.29
N CYS A 17 -3.04 7.66 -18.13
CA CYS A 17 -4.41 7.40 -18.62
C CYS A 17 -5.50 8.12 -17.78
N TYR A 18 -5.14 8.69 -16.62
CA TYR A 18 -6.06 9.43 -15.77
C TYR A 18 -5.77 10.93 -15.81
N ASP A 19 -6.76 11.72 -16.23
CA ASP A 19 -6.79 13.16 -15.99
C ASP A 19 -7.45 13.40 -14.63
N ARG A 20 -6.63 13.37 -13.57
CA ARG A 20 -7.11 13.40 -12.17
C ARG A 20 -7.73 14.71 -11.79
N ASN A 21 -7.29 15.81 -12.39
CA ASN A 21 -7.90 17.14 -12.21
C ASN A 21 -9.34 17.13 -12.71
N VAL A 22 -9.55 16.72 -13.96
CA VAL A 22 -10.90 16.64 -14.57
C VAL A 22 -11.78 15.62 -13.85
N ILE A 23 -11.22 14.46 -13.46
CA ILE A 23 -11.95 13.46 -12.66
C ILE A 23 -12.36 14.08 -11.31
N GLY A 24 -11.48 14.83 -10.65
CA GLY A 24 -11.76 15.52 -9.40
C GLY A 24 -12.87 16.55 -9.50
N ASP A 25 -13.02 17.22 -10.65
CA ASP A 25 -14.11 18.17 -10.86
C ASP A 25 -15.48 17.50 -10.99
N VAL A 26 -15.55 16.33 -11.63
CA VAL A 26 -16.84 15.70 -11.99
C VAL A 26 -17.25 14.54 -11.05
N ALA A 27 -16.32 13.88 -10.38
CA ALA A 27 -16.60 12.82 -9.43
C ALA A 27 -16.91 13.37 -8.03
N ASP A 28 -17.78 12.65 -7.28
CA ASP A 28 -17.99 12.94 -5.86
C ASP A 28 -16.77 12.54 -5.04
N TYR A 29 -16.13 11.41 -5.40
CA TYR A 29 -14.92 10.90 -4.76
C TYR A 29 -13.92 10.32 -5.77
N ILE A 30 -12.64 10.47 -5.45
CA ILE A 30 -11.54 9.74 -6.08
C ILE A 30 -10.98 8.76 -5.06
N VAL A 31 -10.94 7.47 -5.39
CA VAL A 31 -10.24 6.46 -4.59
C VAL A 31 -8.82 6.34 -5.12
N PHE A 32 -7.87 6.87 -4.37
CA PHE A 32 -6.45 6.66 -4.65
C PHE A 32 -6.07 5.24 -4.26
N MET A 33 -5.75 4.39 -5.23
CA MET A 33 -5.21 3.04 -5.01
C MET A 33 -3.77 3.13 -4.48
N GLY A 34 -3.63 3.37 -3.15
CA GLY A 34 -2.36 3.59 -2.47
C GLY A 34 -1.58 2.28 -2.21
N TYR A 35 -1.49 1.43 -3.23
CA TYR A 35 -0.82 0.12 -3.19
C TYR A 35 -0.22 -0.24 -4.55
N ASP A 36 0.42 -1.42 -4.63
CA ASP A 36 1.22 -1.89 -5.76
C ASP A 36 2.38 -0.95 -6.14
N GLN A 37 2.98 -0.28 -5.14
CA GLN A 37 4.23 0.49 -5.29
C GLN A 37 5.30 -0.36 -5.98
N ASN A 38 5.40 -1.63 -5.61
CA ASN A 38 6.18 -2.63 -6.32
C ASN A 38 5.26 -3.81 -6.67
N GLY A 39 4.91 -3.92 -7.94
CA GLY A 39 4.05 -4.96 -8.50
C GLY A 39 4.83 -6.15 -9.07
N VAL A 40 4.11 -7.09 -9.69
CA VAL A 40 4.69 -8.33 -10.26
C VAL A 40 5.75 -8.05 -11.34
N SER A 41 5.64 -6.94 -12.05
CA SER A 41 6.57 -6.51 -13.11
C SER A 41 7.70 -5.61 -12.61
N SER A 42 7.77 -5.33 -11.32
CA SER A 42 8.85 -4.50 -10.77
C SER A 42 10.20 -5.17 -10.96
N PRO A 43 11.23 -4.44 -11.42
CA PRO A 43 12.55 -5.00 -11.70
C PRO A 43 13.33 -5.36 -10.44
N LYS A 44 12.86 -4.88 -9.28
CA LYS A 44 13.45 -5.11 -7.96
C LYS A 44 12.35 -5.44 -6.96
N GLU A 45 12.75 -6.14 -5.91
CA GLU A 45 11.93 -6.35 -4.74
C GLU A 45 11.66 -5.03 -4.01
N GLY A 46 10.51 -4.95 -3.34
CA GLY A 46 10.12 -3.78 -2.56
C GLY A 46 8.77 -3.93 -1.88
N THR A 47 8.43 -2.93 -1.09
CA THR A 47 7.15 -2.89 -0.38
C THR A 47 5.97 -2.74 -1.34
N THR A 48 4.81 -3.25 -0.93
CA THR A 48 3.53 -3.04 -1.64
C THR A 48 3.00 -1.62 -1.46
N ALA A 49 3.23 -1.02 -0.28
CA ALA A 49 2.75 0.33 0.04
C ALA A 49 3.56 0.92 1.22
N GLY A 50 4.71 1.52 0.96
CA GLY A 50 5.46 2.27 1.97
C GLY A 50 4.72 3.54 2.38
N CYS A 51 4.74 3.89 3.67
CA CYS A 51 4.03 5.06 4.18
C CYS A 51 4.55 6.36 3.56
N ASP A 52 5.86 6.48 3.35
CA ASP A 52 6.51 7.59 2.68
C ASP A 52 6.05 7.78 1.23
N TRP A 53 5.93 6.67 0.48
CA TRP A 53 5.44 6.69 -0.89
C TRP A 53 3.96 7.06 -0.97
N VAL A 54 3.13 6.54 -0.06
CA VAL A 54 1.71 6.90 0.02
C VAL A 54 1.57 8.38 0.30
N GLU A 55 2.29 8.92 1.28
CA GLU A 55 2.27 10.34 1.62
C GLU A 55 2.74 11.23 0.46
N ALA A 56 3.83 10.84 -0.21
CA ALA A 56 4.34 11.58 -1.36
C ALA A 56 3.30 11.67 -2.49
N ASN A 57 2.54 10.61 -2.72
CA ASN A 57 1.50 10.61 -3.75
C ASN A 57 0.26 11.40 -3.31
N ILE A 58 -0.15 11.38 -2.04
CA ILE A 58 -1.20 12.29 -1.53
C ILE A 58 -0.81 13.75 -1.81
N LYS A 59 0.44 14.13 -1.52
CA LYS A 59 0.94 15.49 -1.80
C LYS A 59 0.85 15.86 -3.29
N LYS A 60 1.09 14.90 -4.20
CA LYS A 60 0.93 15.13 -5.64
C LYS A 60 -0.54 15.32 -6.03
N PHE A 61 -1.46 14.50 -5.50
CA PHE A 61 -2.90 14.71 -5.72
C PHE A 61 -3.35 16.10 -5.32
N LEU A 62 -2.93 16.57 -4.16
CA LEU A 62 -3.31 17.89 -3.64
C LEU A 62 -2.65 19.04 -4.41
N GLY A 63 -1.36 18.91 -4.73
CA GLY A 63 -0.57 19.99 -5.32
C GLY A 63 -0.53 19.98 -6.85
N GLN A 64 -0.09 18.88 -7.45
CA GLN A 64 0.12 18.80 -8.91
C GLN A 64 -1.18 18.55 -9.68
N GLU A 65 -2.00 17.64 -9.16
CA GLU A 65 -3.27 17.27 -9.79
C GLU A 65 -4.41 18.22 -9.37
N GLY A 66 -4.24 19.00 -8.29
CA GLY A 66 -5.22 19.99 -7.84
C GLY A 66 -6.54 19.41 -7.32
N VAL A 67 -6.54 18.14 -6.87
CA VAL A 67 -7.73 17.47 -6.34
C VAL A 67 -7.99 17.93 -4.90
N GLU A 68 -9.24 18.26 -4.59
CA GLU A 68 -9.64 18.63 -3.22
C GLU A 68 -9.49 17.45 -2.25
N ALA A 69 -8.87 17.69 -1.10
CA ALA A 69 -8.65 16.66 -0.07
C ALA A 69 -9.95 15.94 0.35
N SER A 70 -11.04 16.70 0.51
CA SER A 70 -12.35 16.18 0.88
C SER A 70 -13.00 15.23 -0.14
N LYS A 71 -12.41 15.09 -1.33
CA LYS A 71 -12.83 14.14 -2.36
C LYS A 71 -11.93 12.90 -2.44
N ILE A 72 -10.78 12.90 -1.78
CA ILE A 72 -9.82 11.79 -1.85
C ILE A 72 -10.13 10.76 -0.77
N ILE A 73 -10.35 9.52 -1.19
CA ILE A 73 -10.41 8.33 -0.33
C ILE A 73 -9.10 7.57 -0.50
N LEU A 74 -8.37 7.34 0.59
CA LEU A 74 -7.12 6.57 0.54
C LEU A 74 -7.39 5.07 0.52
N GLY A 75 -7.13 4.42 -0.60
CA GLY A 75 -7.12 2.96 -0.72
C GLY A 75 -5.85 2.36 -0.15
N THR A 76 -5.98 1.37 0.74
CA THR A 76 -4.86 0.67 1.38
C THR A 76 -4.96 -0.84 1.18
N PRO A 77 -3.82 -1.59 1.15
CA PRO A 77 -3.85 -3.02 0.89
C PRO A 77 -4.05 -3.86 2.15
N PHE A 78 -4.84 -4.91 2.07
CA PHE A 78 -4.86 -6.02 3.04
C PHE A 78 -4.03 -7.21 2.55
N TYR A 79 -2.97 -6.93 1.82
CA TYR A 79 -2.04 -7.92 1.29
C TYR A 79 -0.63 -7.32 1.17
N THR A 80 0.32 -8.21 1.03
CA THR A 80 1.70 -7.87 0.67
C THR A 80 2.24 -8.84 -0.38
N ARG A 81 3.54 -8.70 -0.73
CA ARG A 81 4.25 -9.63 -1.61
C ARG A 81 5.42 -10.27 -0.89
N ILE A 82 5.53 -11.60 -1.02
CA ILE A 82 6.77 -12.30 -0.73
C ILE A 82 7.56 -12.36 -2.03
N TRP A 83 8.73 -11.77 -2.00
CA TRP A 83 9.70 -11.78 -3.09
C TRP A 83 10.62 -12.98 -2.96
N THR A 84 10.94 -13.60 -4.06
CA THR A 84 11.87 -14.73 -4.13
C THR A 84 13.00 -14.38 -5.07
N GLU A 85 14.22 -14.37 -4.55
CA GLU A 85 15.44 -14.25 -5.34
C GLU A 85 16.06 -15.63 -5.53
N ASN A 86 16.36 -15.96 -6.79
CA ASN A 86 16.98 -17.22 -7.17
C ASN A 86 17.91 -17.00 -8.37
N ASN A 87 19.23 -17.14 -8.15
CA ASN A 87 20.25 -16.98 -9.18
C ASN A 87 20.12 -15.69 -10.01
N GLY A 88 19.87 -14.56 -9.34
CA GLY A 88 19.71 -13.24 -9.95
C GLY A 88 18.36 -13.00 -10.63
N SER A 89 17.43 -13.94 -10.56
CA SER A 89 16.03 -13.75 -10.97
C SER A 89 15.17 -13.42 -9.77
N VAL A 90 14.33 -12.39 -9.90
CA VAL A 90 13.40 -11.93 -8.86
C VAL A 90 11.97 -12.22 -9.30
N THR A 91 11.21 -12.87 -8.44
CA THR A 91 9.77 -13.12 -8.64
C THR A 91 9.00 -12.78 -7.38
N SER A 92 7.69 -12.55 -7.47
CA SER A 92 6.88 -12.28 -6.30
C SER A 92 5.56 -13.03 -6.29
N LYS A 93 5.05 -13.27 -5.08
CA LYS A 93 3.74 -13.87 -4.82
C LYS A 93 2.96 -12.98 -3.86
N VAL A 94 1.71 -12.69 -4.17
CA VAL A 94 0.78 -12.01 -3.26
C VAL A 94 0.45 -12.93 -2.07
N VAL A 95 0.43 -12.35 -0.88
CA VAL A 95 0.01 -13.01 0.36
C VAL A 95 -0.96 -12.10 1.10
N ASN A 96 -2.13 -12.62 1.41
CA ASN A 96 -3.14 -11.91 2.19
C ASN A 96 -2.63 -11.66 3.60
N MET A 97 -2.98 -10.54 4.21
CA MET A 97 -2.52 -10.12 5.53
C MET A 97 -2.71 -11.25 6.58
N LYS A 98 -3.89 -11.84 6.66
CA LYS A 98 -4.20 -12.95 7.58
C LYS A 98 -3.36 -14.22 7.39
N ASN A 99 -2.68 -14.36 6.25
CA ASN A 99 -1.88 -15.53 5.92
C ASN A 99 -0.37 -15.28 6.02
N ILE A 100 0.08 -14.07 6.36
CA ILE A 100 1.51 -13.72 6.41
C ILE A 100 2.25 -14.63 7.39
N ALA A 101 1.74 -14.76 8.62
CA ALA A 101 2.37 -15.59 9.66
C ALA A 101 2.59 -17.05 9.22
N SER A 102 1.65 -17.63 8.48
CA SER A 102 1.77 -19.02 7.98
C SER A 102 2.68 -19.17 6.74
N ASN A 103 3.05 -18.07 6.10
CA ASN A 103 3.93 -18.06 4.92
C ASN A 103 5.39 -17.71 5.25
N ILE A 104 5.67 -17.26 6.48
CA ILE A 104 7.02 -16.97 6.97
C ILE A 104 7.43 -18.11 7.92
N PRO A 105 8.66 -18.65 7.84
CA PRO A 105 9.14 -19.67 8.77
C PRO A 105 9.12 -19.19 10.23
N ASP A 106 8.74 -20.09 11.15
CA ASP A 106 8.77 -19.79 12.57
C ASP A 106 10.16 -19.30 13.03
N GLY A 107 10.18 -18.28 13.87
CA GLY A 107 11.42 -17.69 14.37
C GLY A 107 12.14 -16.76 13.40
N THR A 108 11.58 -16.46 12.22
CA THR A 108 12.12 -15.43 11.32
C THR A 108 12.10 -14.08 12.04
N LYS A 109 13.26 -13.42 12.09
CA LYS A 109 13.38 -12.10 12.70
C LYS A 109 12.83 -11.03 11.79
N THR A 110 12.09 -10.08 12.37
CA THR A 110 11.63 -8.87 11.70
C THR A 110 12.41 -7.67 12.18
N THR A 111 12.64 -6.71 11.29
CA THR A 111 13.24 -5.41 11.61
C THR A 111 12.27 -4.31 11.18
N TRP A 112 12.00 -3.35 12.05
CA TRP A 112 11.17 -2.21 11.70
C TRP A 112 11.95 -1.25 10.79
N ASP A 113 11.38 -0.96 9.62
CA ASP A 113 11.86 0.10 8.73
C ASP A 113 11.09 1.39 9.05
N ASP A 114 11.82 2.36 9.58
CA ASP A 114 11.20 3.61 10.07
C ASP A 114 10.79 4.56 8.96
N SER A 115 11.35 4.44 7.76
CA SER A 115 10.95 5.24 6.59
C SER A 115 9.68 4.70 5.94
N LEU A 116 9.60 3.39 5.75
CA LEU A 116 8.44 2.71 5.18
C LEU A 116 7.31 2.52 6.18
N LYS A 117 7.62 2.62 7.50
CA LYS A 117 6.72 2.30 8.61
C LYS A 117 6.18 0.87 8.50
N GLN A 118 7.07 -0.07 8.21
CA GLN A 118 6.76 -1.48 8.04
C GLN A 118 7.79 -2.39 8.70
N ASN A 119 7.37 -3.57 9.12
CA ASN A 119 8.27 -4.65 9.48
C ASN A 119 8.82 -5.30 8.20
N TYR A 120 10.14 -5.45 8.12
CA TYR A 120 10.84 -6.20 7.08
C TYR A 120 11.32 -7.54 7.62
N ALA A 121 11.20 -8.59 6.83
CA ALA A 121 11.79 -9.89 7.09
C ALA A 121 12.51 -10.44 5.86
N GLU A 122 13.63 -11.14 6.13
CA GLU A 122 14.39 -11.88 5.12
C GLU A 122 14.74 -13.25 5.67
N TYR A 123 14.63 -14.28 4.84
CA TYR A 123 14.99 -15.65 5.21
C TYR A 123 15.42 -16.49 4.01
N GLU A 124 16.23 -17.51 4.30
CA GLU A 124 16.69 -18.49 3.31
C GLU A 124 15.87 -19.78 3.40
N LYS A 125 15.44 -20.30 2.27
CA LYS A 125 14.76 -21.60 2.20
C LYS A 125 15.02 -22.26 0.85
N GLY A 126 15.53 -23.51 0.87
CA GLY A 126 15.78 -24.28 -0.35
C GLY A 126 16.76 -23.62 -1.32
N GLY A 127 17.80 -22.93 -0.80
CA GLY A 127 18.80 -22.22 -1.59
C GLY A 127 18.30 -20.95 -2.29
N LYS A 128 17.17 -20.39 -1.84
CA LYS A 128 16.58 -19.14 -2.33
C LYS A 128 16.43 -18.16 -1.18
N THR A 129 16.59 -16.89 -1.50
CA THR A 129 16.34 -15.78 -0.56
C THR A 129 14.90 -15.30 -0.71
N TYR A 130 14.24 -15.11 0.41
CA TYR A 130 12.88 -14.59 0.50
C TYR A 130 12.87 -13.27 1.26
N LYS A 131 12.17 -12.26 0.74
CA LYS A 131 12.04 -10.93 1.35
C LYS A 131 10.58 -10.54 1.40
N ILE A 132 10.16 -9.89 2.49
CA ILE A 132 8.79 -9.43 2.70
C ILE A 132 8.77 -8.14 3.50
N TRP A 133 8.00 -7.16 3.05
CA TRP A 133 7.57 -6.00 3.83
C TRP A 133 6.16 -6.28 4.31
N ILE A 134 5.99 -6.38 5.61
CA ILE A 134 4.77 -6.90 6.25
C ILE A 134 3.72 -5.78 6.32
N GLU A 135 2.54 -6.05 5.76
CA GLU A 135 1.34 -5.26 6.05
C GLU A 135 0.65 -5.85 7.27
N ASP A 136 0.50 -5.03 8.30
CA ASP A 136 -0.14 -5.35 9.58
C ASP A 136 -0.85 -4.11 10.14
N ALA A 137 -1.51 -4.23 11.28
CA ALA A 137 -2.22 -3.11 11.91
C ALA A 137 -1.28 -1.93 12.21
N LYS A 138 0.00 -2.20 12.55
CA LYS A 138 0.97 -1.15 12.85
C LYS A 138 1.37 -0.35 11.58
N SER A 139 1.62 -1.02 10.47
CA SER A 139 1.95 -0.36 9.20
C SER A 139 0.76 0.37 8.61
N LEU A 140 -0.45 -0.20 8.76
CA LEU A 140 -1.67 0.39 8.26
C LEU A 140 -2.06 1.66 9.05
N ARG A 141 -1.85 1.67 10.37
CA ARG A 141 -2.08 2.84 11.24
C ARG A 141 -1.41 4.10 10.68
N CYS A 142 -0.13 4.01 10.29
CA CYS A 142 0.59 5.15 9.72
C CYS A 142 -0.10 5.71 8.47
N LYS A 143 -0.60 4.84 7.59
CA LYS A 143 -1.30 5.25 6.37
C LYS A 143 -2.65 5.89 6.69
N LEU A 144 -3.39 5.36 7.67
CA LEU A 144 -4.68 5.94 8.09
C LEU A 144 -4.52 7.28 8.82
N GLU A 145 -3.41 7.48 9.54
CA GLU A 145 -3.08 8.79 10.14
C GLU A 145 -2.90 9.88 9.06
N LEU A 146 -2.50 9.52 7.83
CA LEU A 146 -2.44 10.46 6.71
C LEU A 146 -3.83 10.95 6.29
N VAL A 147 -4.89 10.14 6.45
CA VAL A 147 -6.28 10.56 6.19
C VAL A 147 -6.62 11.79 7.06
N ASN A 148 -6.31 11.71 8.35
CA ASN A 148 -6.54 12.82 9.28
C ASN A 148 -5.59 13.99 9.03
N THR A 149 -4.30 13.71 8.78
CA THR A 149 -3.27 14.73 8.56
C THR A 149 -3.58 15.61 7.36
N TYR A 150 -4.10 15.02 6.29
CA TYR A 150 -4.42 15.73 5.04
C TYR A 150 -5.91 16.05 4.88
N ASN A 151 -6.75 15.78 5.88
CA ASN A 151 -8.21 15.96 5.84
C ASN A 151 -8.85 15.28 4.61
N LEU A 152 -8.44 14.04 4.32
CA LEU A 152 -9.01 13.26 3.23
C LEU A 152 -10.45 12.84 3.56
N ALA A 153 -11.22 12.45 2.53
CA ALA A 153 -12.62 12.00 2.69
C ALA A 153 -12.76 10.72 3.53
N GLY A 154 -11.72 9.88 3.57
CA GLY A 154 -11.74 8.63 4.32
C GLY A 154 -10.76 7.60 3.77
N ALA A 155 -10.98 6.34 4.12
CA ALA A 155 -10.17 5.22 3.68
C ALA A 155 -10.99 4.12 3.01
N ALA A 156 -10.36 3.39 2.10
CA ALA A 156 -10.86 2.18 1.47
C ALA A 156 -9.81 1.06 1.58
N TYR A 157 -10.24 -0.19 1.46
CA TYR A 157 -9.37 -1.34 1.72
C TYR A 157 -9.47 -2.39 0.62
N TRP A 158 -8.33 -2.82 0.08
CA TRP A 158 -8.27 -3.88 -0.93
C TRP A 158 -7.63 -5.14 -0.35
N GLU A 159 -8.37 -6.21 -0.06
CA GLU A 159 -9.82 -6.25 -0.11
C GLU A 159 -10.35 -7.01 1.11
N LYS A 160 -11.62 -6.84 1.39
CA LYS A 160 -12.35 -7.52 2.46
C LYS A 160 -12.05 -9.03 2.50
N ASP A 161 -12.00 -9.61 3.70
CA ASP A 161 -11.65 -11.01 4.00
C ASP A 161 -10.17 -11.37 3.84
N ARG A 162 -9.29 -10.37 3.64
CA ARG A 162 -7.83 -10.56 3.64
C ARG A 162 -7.13 -10.04 4.91
N GLU A 163 -7.82 -9.23 5.68
CA GLU A 163 -7.35 -8.60 6.91
C GLU A 163 -7.18 -9.60 8.07
N THR A 164 -6.48 -9.17 9.11
CA THR A 164 -6.46 -9.78 10.44
C THR A 164 -7.54 -9.17 11.33
N ASP A 165 -7.96 -9.87 12.37
CA ASP A 165 -9.10 -9.46 13.23
C ASP A 165 -8.87 -8.13 13.95
N ASP A 166 -7.59 -7.79 14.25
CA ASP A 166 -7.19 -6.57 14.96
C ASP A 166 -7.29 -5.28 14.11
N ILE A 167 -7.50 -5.40 12.81
CA ILE A 167 -7.52 -4.25 11.89
C ILE A 167 -8.67 -3.30 12.21
N TRP A 168 -9.87 -3.82 12.45
CA TRP A 168 -11.06 -2.98 12.61
C TRP A 168 -11.06 -2.19 13.91
N ASP A 169 -10.48 -2.73 14.98
CA ASP A 169 -10.26 -2.01 16.23
C ASP A 169 -9.30 -0.83 16.00
N MET A 170 -8.18 -1.06 15.31
CA MET A 170 -7.22 -0.02 14.95
C MET A 170 -7.84 1.04 14.02
N VAL A 171 -8.63 0.64 13.02
CA VAL A 171 -9.33 1.58 12.12
C VAL A 171 -10.26 2.49 12.92
N SER A 172 -11.04 1.89 13.84
CA SER A 172 -11.95 2.65 14.71
C SER A 172 -11.22 3.64 15.63
N GLU A 173 -10.04 3.28 16.14
CA GLU A 173 -9.23 4.19 16.95
C GLU A 173 -8.69 5.39 16.16
N VAL A 174 -8.34 5.19 14.88
CA VAL A 174 -7.67 6.23 14.08
C VAL A 174 -8.68 7.15 13.37
N LEU A 175 -9.79 6.63 12.89
CA LEU A 175 -10.71 7.36 12.00
C LEU A 175 -12.02 7.82 12.68
N ASN A 176 -12.20 7.61 13.99
CA ASN A 176 -13.39 8.06 14.73
C ASN A 176 -13.11 9.26 15.64
#